data_2b9705f2a3be470a2e2efa7b62a8750c
#
_entry.id   2b9705f2a3be470a2e2efa7b62a8750c
#
_cell.length_a   1.000
_cell.length_b   1.000
_cell.length_c   1.000
_cell.angle_alpha   90.00
_cell.angle_beta   90.00
_cell.angle_gamma   90.00
#
_symmetry.space_group_name_H-M   'P 1'
#
loop_
_entity.id
_entity.type
_entity.pdbx_description
1 polymer ?
#
loop_
_entity_poly.entity_id
_entity_poly.type
_entity_poly.pdbx_seq_one_letter_code
_entity_poly.pdbx_strand_id
1 'polypeptide(L)'
;MAERLPAELVSADAMQVYRGLPILTNQASYPTRLVGLWPLDHEASVGEYAPLAHAAIDEILASGRTPVVVGGTGLYLRAALGELSLPPKPGPGARERWLRFYEEQGARAAHDHLAALDPDAASAVHENDRRRVVRALELAETGASLSPVHDRLWTEETRHPTVLVGLDVAQDVLERRIDERTRAMFDAGVADEVRTALAGGLSTTARKTLGIDEVASLSRDEAIEAIVARTRRYAAYQRKWMRRVPGLVIVEADRPAGEIADDIVALAGTRERLSRR
;
A
#
# COMPACT_ATOMS: atom_id res chain seq x y z
N MET A 1 17.97 9.77 -5.98
CA MET A 1 17.31 9.83 -7.31
C MET A 1 17.10 11.26 -7.76
N ALA A 2 16.35 12.08 -7.05
CA ALA A 2 16.07 13.46 -7.45
C ALA A 2 17.32 14.39 -7.58
N GLU A 3 18.44 14.03 -6.98
CA GLU A 3 19.73 14.71 -7.15
C GLU A 3 20.50 14.26 -8.41
N ARG A 4 20.09 13.16 -9.04
CA ARG A 4 20.76 12.59 -10.23
C ARG A 4 19.97 12.80 -11.51
N LEU A 5 18.69 12.97 -11.38
CA LEU A 5 17.75 13.14 -12.51
C LEU A 5 16.80 14.30 -12.22
N PRO A 6 16.30 15.01 -13.24
CA PRO A 6 15.16 15.90 -13.08
C PRO A 6 13.92 15.05 -12.77
N ALA A 7 13.72 14.71 -11.50
CA ALA A 7 12.68 13.78 -11.05
C ALA A 7 11.76 14.40 -9.99
N GLU A 8 10.54 13.87 -9.90
CA GLU A 8 9.62 14.12 -8.79
C GLU A 8 9.20 12.81 -8.15
N LEU A 9 9.01 12.84 -6.82
CA LEU A 9 8.57 11.67 -6.07
C LEU A 9 7.04 11.61 -6.02
N VAL A 10 6.51 10.39 -6.13
CA VAL A 10 5.09 10.08 -5.97
C VAL A 10 4.98 8.96 -4.94
N SER A 11 4.24 9.18 -3.85
CA SER A 11 4.02 8.16 -2.83
C SER A 11 2.98 7.14 -3.27
N ALA A 12 3.31 5.86 -3.16
CA ALA A 12 2.42 4.72 -3.34
C ALA A 12 2.28 3.93 -2.03
N ASP A 13 2.06 4.65 -0.93
CA ASP A 13 1.84 4.08 0.39
C ASP A 13 0.42 4.36 0.89
N ALA A 14 -0.31 3.31 1.28
CA ALA A 14 -1.71 3.38 1.70
C ALA A 14 -1.93 4.19 2.98
N MET A 15 -0.90 4.40 3.80
CA MET A 15 -1.02 5.10 5.08
C MET A 15 -0.45 6.52 4.99
N GLN A 16 0.52 6.78 4.12
CA GLN A 16 1.04 8.13 3.89
C GLN A 16 0.05 9.05 3.14
N VAL A 17 -1.01 8.50 2.57
CA VAL A 17 -2.09 9.32 1.97
C VAL A 17 -2.85 10.15 3.01
N TYR A 18 -2.76 9.81 4.28
CA TYR A 18 -3.42 10.54 5.36
C TYR A 18 -2.57 11.67 5.91
N ARG A 19 -3.21 12.82 6.18
CA ARG A 19 -2.62 13.92 6.95
C ARG A 19 -2.71 13.63 8.44
N GLY A 20 -1.69 14.06 9.20
CA GLY A 20 -1.74 14.03 10.65
C GLY A 20 -1.03 12.84 11.31
N LEU A 21 -0.35 12.00 10.52
CA LEU A 21 0.47 10.89 11.04
C LEU A 21 1.89 10.87 10.41
N PRO A 22 2.60 12.00 10.31
CA PRO A 22 3.89 12.03 9.64
C PRO A 22 4.97 11.20 10.36
N ILE A 23 4.98 11.17 11.70
CA ILE A 23 5.95 10.41 12.49
C ILE A 23 5.65 8.91 12.36
N LEU A 24 4.41 8.52 12.64
CA LEU A 24 3.99 7.13 12.64
C LEU A 24 4.15 6.45 11.27
N THR A 25 3.81 7.15 10.20
CA THR A 25 3.90 6.63 8.82
C THR A 25 5.26 6.90 8.16
N ASN A 26 6.20 7.50 8.90
CA ASN A 26 7.55 7.80 8.42
C ASN A 26 7.53 8.60 7.10
N GLN A 27 6.79 9.69 7.09
CA GLN A 27 6.76 10.58 5.92
C GLN A 27 8.12 11.26 5.76
N ALA A 28 8.66 11.21 4.55
CA ALA A 28 9.93 11.87 4.26
C ALA A 28 9.77 13.40 4.26
N SER A 29 10.82 14.11 4.66
CA SER A 29 10.89 15.57 4.58
C SER A 29 11.02 16.09 3.14
N TYR A 30 11.34 15.23 2.19
CA TYR A 30 11.46 15.59 0.77
C TYR A 30 10.07 15.74 0.14
N PRO A 31 9.84 16.79 -0.68
CA PRO A 31 8.57 16.99 -1.37
C PRO A 31 8.14 15.77 -2.17
N THR A 32 7.02 15.18 -1.80
CA THR A 32 6.50 13.95 -2.41
C THR A 32 5.01 14.12 -2.69
N ARG A 33 4.62 13.93 -3.94
CA ARG A 33 3.21 14.00 -4.32
C ARG A 33 2.43 12.85 -3.67
N LEU A 34 1.16 13.07 -3.42
CA LEU A 34 0.20 12.11 -2.86
C LEU A 34 0.47 11.70 -1.40
N VAL A 35 1.27 12.48 -0.68
CA VAL A 35 1.38 12.41 0.77
C VAL A 35 0.37 13.38 1.40
N GLY A 36 -0.35 12.95 2.44
CA GLY A 36 -1.27 13.80 3.18
C GLY A 36 -2.47 14.31 2.36
N LEU A 37 -2.99 13.50 1.43
CA LEU A 37 -4.15 13.85 0.58
C LEU A 37 -5.42 14.07 1.39
N TRP A 38 -5.72 13.13 2.27
CA TRP A 38 -7.01 13.04 2.96
C TRP A 38 -6.88 13.25 4.47
N PRO A 39 -7.92 13.79 5.12
CA PRO A 39 -8.00 13.78 6.57
C PRO A 39 -8.20 12.34 7.09
N LEU A 40 -7.96 12.13 8.38
CA LEU A 40 -7.98 10.79 8.99
C LEU A 40 -9.37 10.14 9.07
N ASP A 41 -10.43 10.94 9.05
CA ASP A 41 -11.83 10.50 9.03
C ASP A 41 -12.31 10.08 7.62
N HIS A 42 -11.54 10.37 6.58
CA HIS A 42 -11.85 9.94 5.21
C HIS A 42 -11.59 8.44 5.01
N GLU A 43 -12.57 7.71 4.47
CA GLU A 43 -12.40 6.30 4.14
C GLU A 43 -11.70 6.14 2.78
N ALA A 44 -10.36 6.25 2.79
CA ALA A 44 -9.54 6.17 1.59
C ALA A 44 -9.59 4.79 0.94
N SER A 45 -9.60 4.77 -0.38
CA SER A 45 -9.56 3.55 -1.18
C SER A 45 -8.54 3.63 -2.30
N VAL A 46 -8.07 2.47 -2.76
CA VAL A 46 -7.17 2.38 -3.92
C VAL A 46 -7.87 2.88 -5.20
N GLY A 47 -9.20 2.77 -5.28
CA GLY A 47 -9.98 3.29 -6.41
C GLY A 47 -9.99 4.80 -6.50
N GLU A 48 -9.91 5.51 -5.36
CA GLU A 48 -9.76 6.97 -5.33
C GLU A 48 -8.31 7.40 -5.56
N TYR A 49 -7.37 6.59 -5.08
CA TYR A 49 -5.94 6.86 -5.23
C TYR A 49 -5.46 6.71 -6.68
N ALA A 50 -5.89 5.66 -7.40
CA ALA A 50 -5.38 5.33 -8.73
C ALA A 50 -5.45 6.50 -9.73
N PRO A 51 -6.61 7.18 -9.94
CA PRO A 51 -6.69 8.30 -10.88
C PRO A 51 -5.81 9.48 -10.47
N LEU A 52 -5.62 9.73 -9.16
CA LEU A 52 -4.73 10.78 -8.68
C LEU A 52 -3.26 10.45 -8.95
N ALA A 53 -2.88 9.16 -8.80
CA ALA A 53 -1.54 8.70 -9.11
C ALA A 53 -1.24 8.78 -10.61
N HIS A 54 -2.20 8.39 -11.45
CA HIS A 54 -2.08 8.52 -12.91
C HIS A 54 -1.91 9.97 -13.32
N ALA A 55 -2.76 10.89 -12.83
CA ALA A 55 -2.66 12.30 -13.12
C ALA A 55 -1.29 12.88 -12.69
N ALA A 56 -0.84 12.56 -11.48
CA ALA A 56 0.46 13.03 -10.99
C ALA A 56 1.63 12.54 -11.85
N ILE A 57 1.61 11.28 -12.27
CA ILE A 57 2.64 10.69 -13.14
C ILE A 57 2.62 11.35 -14.52
N ASP A 58 1.44 11.51 -15.12
CA ASP A 58 1.28 12.11 -16.45
C ASP A 58 1.73 13.58 -16.47
N GLU A 59 1.41 14.36 -15.44
CA GLU A 59 1.88 15.75 -15.28
C GLU A 59 3.40 15.84 -15.16
N ILE A 60 4.03 14.95 -14.40
CA ILE A 60 5.49 14.91 -14.26
C ILE A 60 6.13 14.61 -15.61
N LEU A 61 5.62 13.61 -16.33
CA LEU A 61 6.10 13.25 -17.67
C LEU A 61 5.91 14.39 -18.66
N ALA A 62 4.75 15.05 -18.65
CA ALA A 62 4.46 16.20 -19.52
C ALA A 62 5.39 17.40 -19.25
N SER A 63 5.91 17.53 -18.02
CA SER A 63 6.92 18.54 -17.66
C SER A 63 8.35 18.16 -18.07
N GLY A 64 8.57 17.03 -18.73
CA GLY A 64 9.87 16.51 -19.11
C GLY A 64 10.68 15.94 -17.93
N ARG A 65 10.04 15.66 -16.80
CA ARG A 65 10.67 15.09 -15.60
C ARG A 65 10.36 13.61 -15.46
N THR A 66 11.13 12.92 -14.64
CA THR A 66 10.97 11.48 -14.38
C THR A 66 10.16 11.27 -13.12
N PRO A 67 8.99 10.61 -13.17
CA PRO A 67 8.26 10.21 -11.97
C PRO A 67 8.99 9.04 -11.27
N VAL A 68 9.29 9.20 -9.99
CA VAL A 68 9.83 8.14 -9.13
C VAL A 68 8.76 7.74 -8.14
N VAL A 69 8.07 6.64 -8.44
CA VAL A 69 6.99 6.12 -7.60
C VAL A 69 7.59 5.26 -6.50
N VAL A 70 7.34 5.65 -5.24
CA VAL A 70 7.94 5.01 -4.05
C VAL A 70 6.85 4.53 -3.11
N GLY A 71 6.93 3.27 -2.68
CA GLY A 71 5.97 2.75 -1.69
C GLY A 71 6.25 1.32 -1.28
N GLY A 72 5.59 0.90 -0.21
CA GLY A 72 5.66 -0.46 0.32
C GLY A 72 4.35 -1.22 0.25
N THR A 73 3.29 -0.60 -0.29
CA THR A 73 1.97 -1.20 -0.41
C THR A 73 1.75 -1.66 -1.85
N GLY A 74 1.90 -2.97 -2.08
CA GLY A 74 1.90 -3.54 -3.42
C GLY A 74 0.69 -3.20 -4.27
N LEU A 75 -0.51 -3.18 -3.69
CA LEU A 75 -1.72 -2.79 -4.40
C LEU A 75 -1.68 -1.33 -4.88
N TYR A 76 -1.17 -0.41 -4.04
CA TYR A 76 -1.05 1.01 -4.40
C TYR A 76 0.02 1.23 -5.47
N LEU A 77 1.17 0.53 -5.38
CA LEU A 77 2.18 0.55 -6.43
C LEU A 77 1.61 0.09 -7.78
N ARG A 78 0.90 -1.03 -7.79
CA ARG A 78 0.30 -1.55 -9.02
C ARG A 78 -0.80 -0.63 -9.55
N ALA A 79 -1.60 -0.03 -8.66
CA ALA A 79 -2.64 0.93 -9.04
C ALA A 79 -2.06 2.24 -9.61
N ALA A 80 -0.89 2.67 -9.15
CA ALA A 80 -0.20 3.84 -9.69
C ALA A 80 0.41 3.57 -11.07
N LEU A 81 0.93 2.36 -11.29
CA LEU A 81 1.72 2.03 -12.48
C LEU A 81 0.91 1.37 -13.61
N GLY A 82 -0.23 0.78 -13.32
CA GLY A 82 -1.02 0.00 -14.27
C GLY A 82 -2.50 0.33 -14.27
N GLU A 83 -3.19 -0.15 -15.29
CA GLU A 83 -4.65 -0.09 -15.37
C GLU A 83 -5.24 -1.30 -14.62
N LEU A 84 -5.61 -1.08 -13.35
CA LEU A 84 -6.28 -2.12 -12.58
C LEU A 84 -7.79 -2.06 -12.80
N SER A 85 -8.39 -3.21 -13.07
CA SER A 85 -9.86 -3.37 -13.03
C SER A 85 -10.31 -3.35 -11.56
N LEU A 86 -10.41 -2.15 -10.99
CA LEU A 86 -10.83 -1.98 -9.61
C LEU A 86 -12.35 -2.08 -9.52
N PRO A 87 -12.89 -2.97 -8.69
CA PRO A 87 -14.33 -3.11 -8.52
C PRO A 87 -14.94 -1.81 -7.98
N PRO A 88 -16.19 -1.46 -8.35
CA PRO A 88 -16.87 -0.27 -7.90
C PRO A 88 -16.99 -0.21 -6.37
N LYS A 89 -17.21 1.00 -5.84
CA LYS A 89 -17.53 1.15 -4.41
C LYS A 89 -18.81 0.40 -4.08
N PRO A 90 -18.90 -0.26 -2.90
CA PRO A 90 -20.15 -0.85 -2.45
C PRO A 90 -21.21 0.21 -2.22
N GLY A 91 -22.47 -0.19 -2.34
CA GLY A 91 -23.59 0.67 -1.99
C GLY A 91 -23.58 1.06 -0.50
N PRO A 92 -24.24 2.16 -0.11
CA PRO A 92 -24.30 2.58 1.27
C PRO A 92 -24.80 1.47 2.20
N GLY A 93 -24.10 1.21 3.30
CA GLY A 93 -24.46 0.20 4.30
C GLY A 93 -24.32 -1.26 3.85
N ALA A 94 -23.90 -1.54 2.61
CA ALA A 94 -23.72 -2.90 2.13
C ALA A 94 -22.69 -3.67 2.95
N ARG A 95 -21.57 -3.01 3.27
CA ARG A 95 -20.50 -3.60 4.05
C ARG A 95 -20.95 -4.03 5.44
N GLU A 96 -21.66 -3.18 6.14
CA GLU A 96 -22.17 -3.44 7.48
C GLU A 96 -23.20 -4.58 7.47
N ARG A 97 -24.07 -4.63 6.45
CA ARG A 97 -25.04 -5.74 6.29
C ARG A 97 -24.33 -7.07 6.07
N TRP A 98 -23.36 -7.11 5.16
CA TRP A 98 -22.65 -8.35 4.83
C TRP A 98 -21.67 -8.81 5.90
N LEU A 99 -21.06 -7.86 6.63
CA LEU A 99 -20.28 -8.20 7.83
C LEU A 99 -21.15 -8.84 8.89
N ARG A 100 -22.30 -8.24 9.19
CA ARG A 100 -23.27 -8.80 10.15
C ARG A 100 -23.76 -10.18 9.71
N PHE A 101 -24.12 -10.31 8.45
CA PHE A 101 -24.54 -11.60 7.91
C PHE A 101 -23.44 -12.67 8.07
N TYR A 102 -22.21 -12.36 7.77
CA TYR A 102 -21.09 -13.28 7.96
C TYR A 102 -20.86 -13.63 9.43
N GLU A 103 -21.02 -12.70 10.36
CA GLU A 103 -20.86 -12.93 11.81
C GLU A 103 -22.01 -13.74 12.40
N GLU A 104 -23.24 -13.51 11.98
CA GLU A 104 -24.42 -14.20 12.47
C GLU A 104 -24.62 -15.61 11.87
N GLN A 105 -24.38 -15.77 10.57
CA GLN A 105 -24.62 -17.02 9.87
C GLN A 105 -23.38 -17.93 9.77
N GLY A 106 -22.19 -17.36 10.01
CA GLY A 106 -20.92 -18.06 9.90
C GLY A 106 -20.31 -18.08 8.50
N ALA A 107 -19.03 -18.41 8.44
CA ALA A 107 -18.21 -18.36 7.23
C ALA A 107 -18.76 -19.19 6.08
N ARG A 108 -19.19 -20.43 6.37
CA ARG A 108 -19.69 -21.36 5.36
C ARG A 108 -21.00 -20.88 4.75
N ALA A 109 -21.97 -20.47 5.58
CA ALA A 109 -23.25 -20.00 5.06
C ALA A 109 -23.10 -18.72 4.23
N ALA A 110 -22.22 -17.81 4.64
CA ALA A 110 -21.90 -16.61 3.85
C ALA A 110 -21.25 -16.96 2.50
N HIS A 111 -20.37 -17.95 2.48
CA HIS A 111 -19.74 -18.43 1.25
C HIS A 111 -20.72 -19.19 0.35
N ASP A 112 -21.60 -20.02 0.90
CA ASP A 112 -22.65 -20.71 0.12
C ASP A 112 -23.62 -19.69 -0.50
N HIS A 113 -23.94 -18.61 0.24
CA HIS A 113 -24.73 -17.50 -0.29
C HIS A 113 -24.01 -16.75 -1.43
N LEU A 114 -22.69 -16.51 -1.28
CA LEU A 114 -21.87 -15.97 -2.36
C LEU A 114 -21.87 -16.88 -3.59
N ALA A 115 -21.74 -18.19 -3.39
CA ALA A 115 -21.75 -19.15 -4.48
C ALA A 115 -23.07 -19.16 -5.28
N ALA A 116 -24.19 -18.85 -4.62
CA ALA A 116 -25.48 -18.69 -5.28
C ALA A 116 -25.59 -17.39 -6.10
N LEU A 117 -24.92 -16.33 -5.68
CA LEU A 117 -24.96 -15.01 -6.35
C LEU A 117 -23.86 -14.86 -7.41
N ASP A 118 -22.65 -15.32 -7.10
CA ASP A 118 -21.45 -15.19 -7.93
C ASP A 118 -20.57 -16.45 -7.76
N PRO A 119 -20.85 -17.53 -8.52
CA PRO A 119 -20.09 -18.76 -8.44
C PRO A 119 -18.59 -18.61 -8.75
N ASP A 120 -18.24 -17.68 -9.66
CA ASP A 120 -16.87 -17.44 -10.07
C ASP A 120 -16.07 -16.80 -8.94
N ALA A 121 -16.63 -15.79 -8.28
CA ALA A 121 -16.02 -15.18 -7.10
C ALA A 121 -15.91 -16.19 -5.95
N ALA A 122 -16.94 -17.02 -5.72
CA ALA A 122 -16.90 -18.03 -4.67
C ALA A 122 -15.77 -19.06 -4.91
N SER A 123 -15.56 -19.49 -6.15
CA SER A 123 -14.48 -20.40 -6.49
C SER A 123 -13.08 -19.83 -6.23
N ALA A 124 -12.93 -18.51 -6.31
CA ALA A 124 -11.66 -17.78 -6.14
C ALA A 124 -11.38 -17.31 -4.70
N VAL A 125 -12.38 -17.41 -3.81
CA VAL A 125 -12.30 -16.88 -2.44
C VAL A 125 -12.53 -18.02 -1.44
N HIS A 126 -11.60 -18.17 -0.49
CA HIS A 126 -11.76 -19.16 0.59
C HIS A 126 -12.83 -18.70 1.60
N GLU A 127 -13.68 -19.62 2.08
CA GLU A 127 -14.78 -19.31 3.01
C GLU A 127 -14.31 -18.57 4.29
N ASN A 128 -13.13 -18.89 4.80
CA ASN A 128 -12.55 -18.24 5.98
C ASN A 128 -11.87 -16.89 5.69
N ASP A 129 -11.80 -16.46 4.44
CA ASP A 129 -11.35 -15.10 4.11
C ASP A 129 -12.54 -14.13 4.21
N ARG A 130 -12.93 -13.83 5.47
CA ARG A 130 -14.05 -12.93 5.78
C ARG A 130 -14.03 -11.66 4.94
N ARG A 131 -12.84 -11.06 4.79
CA ARG A 131 -12.71 -9.79 4.08
C ARG A 131 -13.07 -9.93 2.60
N ARG A 132 -12.59 -10.99 1.95
CA ARG A 132 -12.87 -11.23 0.52
C ARG A 132 -14.29 -11.75 0.30
N VAL A 133 -14.82 -12.60 1.17
CA VAL A 133 -16.23 -13.07 1.10
C VAL A 133 -17.19 -11.88 1.21
N VAL A 134 -17.03 -11.05 2.24
CA VAL A 134 -17.87 -9.85 2.41
C VAL A 134 -17.76 -8.92 1.21
N ARG A 135 -16.53 -8.69 0.70
CA ARG A 135 -16.34 -7.83 -0.47
C ARG A 135 -16.98 -8.40 -1.74
N ALA A 136 -16.93 -9.71 -1.94
CA ALA A 136 -17.57 -10.36 -3.07
C ALA A 136 -19.11 -10.25 -3.00
N LEU A 137 -19.69 -10.39 -1.81
CA LEU A 137 -21.12 -10.20 -1.56
C LEU A 137 -21.56 -8.73 -1.83
N GLU A 138 -20.77 -7.76 -1.37
CA GLU A 138 -21.00 -6.33 -1.68
C GLU A 138 -21.07 -6.06 -3.19
N LEU A 139 -20.21 -6.72 -3.96
CA LEU A 139 -20.15 -6.55 -5.41
C LEU A 139 -21.30 -7.27 -6.12
N ALA A 140 -21.59 -8.50 -5.71
CA ALA A 140 -22.66 -9.29 -6.28
C ALA A 140 -24.03 -8.57 -6.17
N GLU A 141 -24.28 -7.82 -5.08
CA GLU A 141 -25.48 -6.97 -4.94
C GLU A 141 -25.61 -5.93 -6.08
N THR A 142 -24.51 -5.47 -6.64
CA THR A 142 -24.47 -4.45 -7.70
C THR A 142 -24.32 -5.05 -9.09
N GLY A 143 -24.35 -6.38 -9.20
CA GLY A 143 -24.11 -7.11 -10.46
C GLY A 143 -22.65 -7.10 -10.90
N ALA A 144 -21.72 -6.70 -10.02
CA ALA A 144 -20.28 -6.75 -10.24
C ALA A 144 -19.69 -8.02 -9.59
N SER A 145 -18.53 -8.48 -10.08
CA SER A 145 -17.82 -9.63 -9.52
C SER A 145 -16.47 -9.26 -8.94
N LEU A 146 -16.06 -9.97 -7.89
CA LEU A 146 -14.70 -9.90 -7.36
C LEU A 146 -13.72 -10.75 -8.20
N SER A 147 -14.22 -11.66 -9.03
CA SER A 147 -13.40 -12.43 -9.97
C SER A 147 -13.08 -11.54 -11.18
N PRO A 148 -11.87 -10.95 -11.26
CA PRO A 148 -11.54 -10.13 -12.42
C PRO A 148 -11.38 -11.01 -13.65
N VAL A 149 -12.03 -10.66 -14.73
CA VAL A 149 -11.88 -11.32 -16.05
C VAL A 149 -10.41 -11.27 -16.50
N HIS A 150 -9.67 -10.26 -16.03
CA HIS A 150 -8.22 -10.14 -16.23
C HIS A 150 -7.56 -9.62 -14.94
N ASP A 151 -6.91 -10.49 -14.19
CA ASP A 151 -6.09 -10.08 -13.04
C ASP A 151 -4.76 -9.46 -13.53
N ARG A 152 -4.75 -8.14 -13.67
CA ARG A 152 -3.56 -7.38 -14.06
C ARG A 152 -2.63 -7.06 -12.88
N LEU A 153 -2.95 -7.50 -11.68
CA LEU A 153 -2.14 -7.21 -10.51
C LEU A 153 -0.72 -7.79 -10.62
N TRP A 154 -0.59 -8.92 -11.31
CA TRP A 154 0.67 -9.67 -11.47
C TRP A 154 1.17 -9.72 -12.92
N THR A 155 0.81 -8.74 -13.76
CA THR A 155 1.33 -8.62 -15.13
C THR A 155 2.51 -7.64 -15.19
N GLU A 156 3.31 -7.72 -16.24
CA GLU A 156 4.38 -6.75 -16.53
C GLU A 156 3.83 -5.44 -17.12
N GLU A 157 2.57 -5.40 -17.50
CA GLU A 157 1.95 -4.25 -18.13
C GLU A 157 1.91 -3.04 -17.18
N THR A 158 2.46 -1.95 -17.65
CA THR A 158 2.43 -0.64 -17.00
C THR A 158 1.96 0.42 -18.00
N ARG A 159 1.35 1.51 -17.53
CA ARG A 159 0.87 2.61 -18.39
C ARG A 159 1.99 3.28 -19.17
N HIS A 160 3.18 3.32 -18.59
CA HIS A 160 4.38 3.90 -19.19
C HIS A 160 5.53 2.92 -19.06
N PRO A 161 6.56 2.99 -19.95
CA PRO A 161 7.78 2.20 -19.78
C PRO A 161 8.37 2.41 -18.39
N THR A 162 8.43 1.34 -17.60
CA THR A 162 8.76 1.43 -16.16
C THR A 162 9.90 0.47 -15.81
N VAL A 163 10.83 0.93 -14.99
CA VAL A 163 11.82 0.10 -14.31
C VAL A 163 11.34 -0.16 -12.89
N LEU A 164 11.06 -1.42 -12.56
CA LEU A 164 10.64 -1.84 -11.24
C LEU A 164 11.85 -2.29 -10.44
N VAL A 165 12.07 -1.66 -9.29
CA VAL A 165 13.19 -1.95 -8.40
C VAL A 165 12.68 -2.28 -7.00
N GLY A 166 13.15 -3.41 -6.47
CA GLY A 166 12.95 -3.79 -5.08
C GLY A 166 14.25 -3.57 -4.31
N LEU A 167 14.19 -2.80 -3.24
CA LEU A 167 15.33 -2.62 -2.34
C LEU A 167 15.35 -3.77 -1.33
N ASP A 168 16.42 -4.53 -1.29
CA ASP A 168 16.65 -5.58 -0.30
C ASP A 168 17.81 -5.22 0.64
N VAL A 169 17.63 -5.55 1.92
CA VAL A 169 18.59 -5.27 3.00
C VAL A 169 18.79 -6.56 3.79
N ALA A 170 20.00 -6.83 4.25
CA ALA A 170 20.26 -7.99 5.10
C ALA A 170 19.30 -8.02 6.32
N GLN A 171 18.90 -9.23 6.73
CA GLN A 171 17.84 -9.42 7.74
C GLN A 171 18.17 -8.72 9.06
N ASP A 172 19.39 -8.91 9.55
CA ASP A 172 19.89 -8.31 10.80
C ASP A 172 19.95 -6.77 10.75
N VAL A 173 20.36 -6.22 9.59
CA VAL A 173 20.37 -4.77 9.34
C VAL A 173 18.96 -4.21 9.33
N LEU A 174 18.03 -4.90 8.67
CA LEU A 174 16.63 -4.49 8.63
C LEU A 174 16.01 -4.50 10.04
N GLU A 175 16.27 -5.56 10.82
CA GLU A 175 15.74 -5.68 12.18
C GLU A 175 16.27 -4.58 13.09
N ARG A 176 17.56 -4.26 13.02
CA ARG A 176 18.16 -3.13 13.74
C ARG A 176 17.54 -1.80 13.34
N ARG A 177 17.41 -1.53 12.02
CA ARG A 177 16.78 -0.29 11.52
C ARG A 177 15.33 -0.15 11.96
N ILE A 178 14.58 -1.25 12.04
CA ILE A 178 13.19 -1.24 12.55
C ILE A 178 13.16 -0.85 14.03
N ASP A 179 14.03 -1.43 14.87
CA ASP A 179 14.09 -1.12 16.29
C ASP A 179 14.50 0.34 16.51
N GLU A 180 15.60 0.78 15.90
CA GLU A 180 16.11 2.16 16.00
C GLU A 180 15.04 3.19 15.57
N ARG A 181 14.39 2.96 14.42
CA ARG A 181 13.32 3.84 13.94
C ARG A 181 12.14 3.87 14.89
N THR A 182 11.73 2.74 15.42
CA THR A 182 10.57 2.69 16.33
C THR A 182 10.87 3.48 17.60
N ARG A 183 12.06 3.36 18.18
CA ARG A 183 12.47 4.18 19.34
C ARG A 183 12.49 5.67 19.02
N ALA A 184 13.10 6.04 17.89
CA ALA A 184 13.15 7.42 17.43
C ALA A 184 11.76 8.05 17.21
N MET A 185 10.76 7.28 16.79
CA MET A 185 9.38 7.77 16.68
C MET A 185 8.83 8.23 18.04
N PHE A 186 9.10 7.50 19.12
CA PHE A 186 8.66 7.89 20.46
C PHE A 186 9.40 9.13 20.95
N ASP A 187 10.69 9.26 20.65
CA ASP A 187 11.47 10.45 20.98
C ASP A 187 11.01 11.68 20.18
N ALA A 188 10.49 11.46 18.97
CA ALA A 188 9.94 12.51 18.12
C ALA A 188 8.49 12.90 18.46
N GLY A 189 7.83 12.25 19.44
CA GLY A 189 6.49 12.62 19.90
C GLY A 189 5.34 11.88 19.25
N VAL A 190 5.54 10.66 18.77
CA VAL A 190 4.46 9.83 18.16
C VAL A 190 3.25 9.64 19.08
N ALA A 191 3.43 9.67 20.42
CA ALA A 191 2.34 9.54 21.37
C ALA A 191 1.36 10.72 21.29
N ASP A 192 1.87 11.94 21.13
CA ASP A 192 1.03 13.14 20.98
C ASP A 192 0.37 13.19 19.60
N GLU A 193 1.08 12.74 18.56
CA GLU A 193 0.53 12.61 17.21
C GLU A 193 -0.68 11.66 17.20
N VAL A 194 -0.53 10.46 17.77
CA VAL A 194 -1.62 9.47 17.83
C VAL A 194 -2.79 9.94 18.71
N ARG A 195 -2.52 10.59 19.83
CA ARG A 195 -3.57 11.18 20.70
C ARG A 195 -4.39 12.21 19.94
N THR A 196 -3.72 13.10 19.20
CA THR A 196 -4.38 14.11 18.37
C THR A 196 -5.21 13.48 17.25
N ALA A 197 -4.67 12.46 16.59
CA ALA A 197 -5.37 11.72 15.55
C ALA A 197 -6.65 11.05 16.07
N LEU A 198 -6.59 10.41 17.23
CA LEU A 198 -7.75 9.76 17.87
C LEU A 198 -8.84 10.77 18.28
N ALA A 199 -8.45 11.94 18.78
CA ALA A 199 -9.38 13.00 19.14
C ALA A 199 -10.12 13.57 17.94
N GLY A 200 -9.50 13.60 16.77
CA GLY A 200 -10.10 14.07 15.51
C GLY A 200 -11.00 13.06 14.79
N GLY A 201 -11.01 11.81 15.26
CA GLY A 201 -11.73 10.71 14.63
C GLY A 201 -10.92 10.03 13.51
N LEU A 202 -11.09 8.72 13.40
CA LEU A 202 -10.41 7.89 12.39
C LEU A 202 -11.43 7.11 11.57
N SER A 203 -11.24 7.09 10.26
CA SER A 203 -11.92 6.12 9.39
C SER A 203 -11.48 4.69 9.70
N THR A 204 -12.27 3.71 9.27
CA THR A 204 -11.91 2.28 9.42
C THR A 204 -10.58 1.96 8.74
N THR A 205 -10.26 2.63 7.63
CA THR A 205 -9.00 2.42 6.90
C THR A 205 -7.83 3.11 7.61
N ALA A 206 -7.97 4.36 8.03
CA ALA A 206 -6.92 5.09 8.75
C ALA A 206 -6.52 4.37 10.06
N ARG A 207 -7.51 3.81 10.79
CA ARG A 207 -7.26 3.06 12.03
C ARG A 207 -6.39 1.82 11.85
N LYS A 208 -6.26 1.29 10.62
CA LYS A 208 -5.37 0.16 10.32
C LYS A 208 -3.89 0.54 10.25
N THR A 209 -3.56 1.82 10.34
CA THR A 209 -2.16 2.27 10.39
C THR A 209 -1.46 1.56 11.54
N LEU A 210 -0.35 0.90 11.21
CA LEU A 210 0.45 0.14 12.16
C LEU A 210 0.99 1.08 13.25
N GLY A 211 0.71 0.77 14.49
CA GLY A 211 1.17 1.52 15.65
C GLY A 211 0.09 2.36 16.35
N ILE A 212 -1.03 2.69 15.73
CA ILE A 212 -2.09 3.51 16.37
C ILE A 212 -2.59 2.84 17.66
N ASP A 213 -3.02 1.59 17.59
CA ASP A 213 -3.61 0.90 18.74
C ASP A 213 -2.54 0.61 19.79
N GLU A 214 -1.32 0.30 19.41
CA GLU A 214 -0.21 0.06 20.34
C GLU A 214 0.16 1.31 21.11
N VAL A 215 0.36 2.43 20.41
CA VAL A 215 0.69 3.73 21.03
C VAL A 215 -0.44 4.23 21.93
N ALA A 216 -1.70 3.95 21.56
CA ALA A 216 -2.86 4.42 22.31
C ALA A 216 -3.12 3.65 23.60
N SER A 217 -2.74 2.36 23.66
CA SER A 217 -3.22 1.46 24.73
C SER A 217 -2.13 0.79 25.57
N LEU A 218 -0.88 0.85 25.14
CA LEU A 218 0.24 0.21 25.82
C LEU A 218 1.18 1.25 26.44
N SER A 219 1.99 0.83 27.42
CA SER A 219 3.13 1.62 27.86
C SER A 219 4.14 1.82 26.73
N ARG A 220 5.03 2.80 26.85
CA ARG A 220 6.04 3.11 25.82
C ARG A 220 6.84 1.86 25.41
N ASP A 221 7.35 1.10 26.37
CA ASP A 221 8.20 -0.05 26.11
C ASP A 221 7.43 -1.20 25.45
N GLU A 222 6.25 -1.51 25.96
CA GLU A 222 5.33 -2.50 25.37
C GLU A 222 4.91 -2.13 23.95
N ALA A 223 4.62 -0.84 23.71
CA ALA A 223 4.26 -0.34 22.40
C ALA A 223 5.44 -0.45 21.40
N ILE A 224 6.67 -0.15 21.84
CA ILE A 224 7.87 -0.31 21.02
C ILE A 224 8.02 -1.78 20.61
N GLU A 225 7.97 -2.72 21.58
CA GLU A 225 8.09 -4.16 21.29
C GLU A 225 7.00 -4.65 20.34
N ALA A 226 5.75 -4.26 20.56
CA ALA A 226 4.64 -4.64 19.71
C ALA A 226 4.74 -4.08 18.29
N ILE A 227 5.13 -2.81 18.13
CA ILE A 227 5.33 -2.17 16.84
C ILE A 227 6.50 -2.81 16.09
N VAL A 228 7.62 -3.07 16.75
CA VAL A 228 8.77 -3.76 16.16
C VAL A 228 8.36 -5.14 15.64
N ALA A 229 7.67 -5.94 16.45
CA ALA A 229 7.21 -7.26 16.05
C ALA A 229 6.24 -7.21 14.85
N ARG A 230 5.32 -6.26 14.82
CA ARG A 230 4.39 -6.08 13.70
C ARG A 230 5.10 -5.58 12.43
N THR A 231 6.05 -4.65 12.58
CA THR A 231 6.82 -4.11 11.45
C THR A 231 7.70 -5.20 10.82
N ARG A 232 8.33 -6.07 11.60
CA ARG A 232 9.08 -7.24 11.10
C ARG A 232 8.18 -8.17 10.27
N ARG A 233 6.97 -8.47 10.76
CA ARG A 233 5.99 -9.28 10.01
C ARG A 233 5.56 -8.60 8.71
N TYR A 234 5.35 -7.29 8.75
CA TYR A 234 5.00 -6.52 7.56
C TYR A 234 6.14 -6.51 6.54
N ALA A 235 7.38 -6.32 6.97
CA ALA A 235 8.55 -6.40 6.09
C ALA A 235 8.72 -7.79 5.45
N ALA A 236 8.49 -8.86 6.20
CA ALA A 236 8.48 -10.22 5.64
C ALA A 236 7.38 -10.40 4.59
N TYR A 237 6.19 -9.82 4.81
CA TYR A 237 5.11 -9.80 3.82
C TYR A 237 5.50 -9.02 2.57
N GLN A 238 6.15 -7.85 2.71
CA GLN A 238 6.66 -7.07 1.58
C GLN A 238 7.67 -7.85 0.74
N ARG A 239 8.64 -8.53 1.37
CA ARG A 239 9.59 -9.41 0.68
C ARG A 239 8.91 -10.55 -0.09
N LYS A 240 7.90 -11.19 0.51
CA LYS A 240 7.11 -12.24 -0.14
C LYS A 240 6.35 -11.68 -1.36
N TRP A 241 5.82 -10.49 -1.25
CA TRP A 241 5.11 -9.81 -2.33
C TRP A 241 6.07 -9.41 -3.46
N MET A 242 7.22 -8.82 -3.15
CA MET A 242 8.23 -8.42 -4.14
C MET A 242 8.63 -9.56 -5.08
N ARG A 243 8.75 -10.80 -4.56
CA ARG A 243 9.07 -11.99 -5.36
C ARG A 243 8.01 -12.36 -6.40
N ARG A 244 6.81 -11.79 -6.31
CA ARG A 244 5.68 -12.05 -7.22
C ARG A 244 5.53 -10.97 -8.28
N VAL A 245 6.25 -9.86 -8.14
CA VAL A 245 6.16 -8.75 -9.11
C VAL A 245 7.00 -9.10 -10.34
N PRO A 246 6.38 -9.31 -11.51
CA PRO A 246 7.12 -9.62 -12.71
C PRO A 246 8.04 -8.46 -13.10
N GLY A 247 9.20 -8.78 -13.62
CA GLY A 247 10.17 -7.78 -14.12
C GLY A 247 10.82 -6.90 -13.03
N LEU A 248 10.56 -7.18 -11.74
CA LEU A 248 11.19 -6.45 -10.63
C LEU A 248 12.65 -6.86 -10.49
N VAL A 249 13.54 -5.88 -10.46
CA VAL A 249 14.98 -6.05 -10.25
C VAL A 249 15.29 -5.80 -8.77
N ILE A 250 15.91 -6.76 -8.10
CA ILE A 250 16.36 -6.59 -6.70
C ILE A 250 17.70 -5.87 -6.70
N VAL A 251 17.77 -4.80 -5.91
CA VAL A 251 18.99 -4.02 -5.66
C VAL A 251 19.31 -4.10 -4.16
N GLU A 252 20.54 -4.48 -3.84
CA GLU A 252 21.03 -4.48 -2.47
C GLU A 252 21.10 -3.05 -1.93
N ALA A 253 20.50 -2.82 -0.76
CA ALA A 253 20.32 -1.50 -0.16
C ALA A 253 21.01 -1.35 1.22
N ASP A 254 21.98 -2.22 1.52
CA ASP A 254 22.85 -2.08 2.68
C ASP A 254 24.17 -1.40 2.32
N ARG A 255 24.05 -0.22 1.72
CA ARG A 255 25.17 0.62 1.25
C ARG A 255 24.70 2.09 1.11
N PRO A 256 25.58 3.05 0.83
CA PRO A 256 25.21 4.46 0.71
C PRO A 256 24.11 4.70 -0.31
N ALA A 257 23.11 5.52 0.05
CA ALA A 257 21.96 5.83 -0.80
C ALA A 257 22.34 6.41 -2.18
N GLY A 258 23.49 7.09 -2.26
CA GLY A 258 24.06 7.59 -3.52
C GLY A 258 24.37 6.49 -4.51
N GLU A 259 25.06 5.44 -4.07
CA GLU A 259 25.43 4.28 -4.90
C GLU A 259 24.20 3.51 -5.37
N ILE A 260 23.22 3.33 -4.48
CA ILE A 260 21.92 2.70 -4.84
C ILE A 260 21.23 3.52 -5.93
N ALA A 261 21.23 4.84 -5.80
CA ALA A 261 20.62 5.72 -6.79
C ALA A 261 21.34 5.64 -8.14
N ASP A 262 22.66 5.57 -8.16
CA ASP A 262 23.47 5.45 -9.37
C ASP A 262 23.18 4.14 -10.11
N ASP A 263 23.07 3.02 -9.39
CA ASP A 263 22.68 1.74 -9.99
C ASP A 263 21.27 1.76 -10.59
N ILE A 264 20.30 2.36 -9.89
CA ILE A 264 18.92 2.46 -10.40
C ILE A 264 18.89 3.30 -11.69
N VAL A 265 19.65 4.40 -11.74
CA VAL A 265 19.78 5.24 -12.95
C VAL A 265 20.41 4.45 -14.10
N ALA A 266 21.46 3.67 -13.82
CA ALA A 266 22.12 2.83 -14.82
C ALA A 266 21.16 1.74 -15.39
N LEU A 267 20.36 1.11 -14.53
CA LEU A 267 19.33 0.14 -14.92
C LEU A 267 18.29 0.79 -15.85
N ALA A 268 17.82 1.99 -15.51
CA ALA A 268 16.85 2.73 -16.32
C ALA A 268 17.41 3.05 -17.70
N GLY A 269 18.62 3.58 -17.80
CA GLY A 269 19.28 3.89 -19.06
C GLY A 269 19.60 2.66 -19.93
N THR A 270 19.75 1.49 -19.34
CA THR A 270 19.93 0.24 -20.09
C THR A 270 18.62 -0.25 -20.71
N ARG A 271 17.51 -0.18 -19.98
CA ARG A 271 16.17 -0.55 -20.49
C ARG A 271 15.70 0.37 -21.61
N GLU A 272 15.91 1.67 -21.51
CA GLU A 272 15.59 2.60 -22.60
C GLU A 272 16.31 2.28 -23.91
N ARG A 273 17.56 1.84 -23.83
CA ARG A 273 18.34 1.44 -25.02
C ARG A 273 17.82 0.16 -25.67
N LEU A 274 17.31 -0.79 -24.87
CA LEU A 274 16.74 -2.04 -25.37
C LEU A 274 15.35 -1.86 -25.97
N SER A 275 14.55 -0.94 -25.47
CA SER A 275 13.20 -0.67 -25.98
C SER A 275 13.17 0.17 -27.27
N ARG A 276 14.30 0.81 -27.63
CA ARG A 276 14.46 1.58 -28.90
C ARG A 276 15.04 0.75 -30.07
N ARG A 277 15.33 -0.53 -29.84
CA ARG A 277 15.78 -1.48 -30.87
C ARG A 277 14.65 -2.42 -31.26
#